data_1b170ab6d174d40227cbd86851e3a98f
#
_entry.id   1b170ab6d174d40227cbd86851e3a98f
#
_cell.length_a   1.000
_cell.length_b   1.000
_cell.length_c   1.000
_cell.angle_alpha   90.00
_cell.angle_beta   90.00
_cell.angle_gamma   90.00
#
_symmetry.space_group_name_H-M   'P 1'
#
loop_
_entity.id
_entity.type
_entity.pdbx_description
1 polymer ?
#
loop_
_entity_poly.entity_id
_entity_poly.type
_entity_poly.pdbx_seq_one_letter_code
_entity_poly.pdbx_strand_id
1 'polypeptide(L)'
;KAVDGVKASAFGLQGQKCSACSRVYVEGSVLEEFTQALVEKTSSVSIGNPLEKDVWFGPVISEAAYERYRAAVFQAVEDGGQVLTGGERLSGGLFDHGFYVEPTVIDGLPLDHELFRTELFLPITVIGKVGGLEQALEVANQTEYGLTAGIFSEDDAEIQRFFDGIEAGTVYANRRAGATAGAWPGVNPFGGWKGSASSSVGAGGPYYLQQFMREQSRVRVF
;
A
#
# COMPACT_ATOMS: atom_id res chain seq x y z
N LYS A 1 10.79 6.87 -10.87
CA LYS A 1 9.69 5.88 -11.03
C LYS A 1 9.20 5.37 -9.66
N ALA A 2 10.09 4.83 -8.81
CA ALA A 2 9.74 4.26 -7.51
C ALA A 2 8.94 5.26 -6.64
N VAL A 3 9.45 6.47 -6.47
CA VAL A 3 8.79 7.54 -5.71
C VAL A 3 7.38 7.86 -6.24
N ASP A 4 7.20 7.94 -7.57
CA ASP A 4 5.87 8.18 -8.17
C ASP A 4 4.92 7.01 -7.90
N GLY A 5 5.42 5.78 -8.00
CA GLY A 5 4.66 4.57 -7.71
C GLY A 5 4.23 4.48 -6.25
N VAL A 6 5.16 4.74 -5.34
CA VAL A 6 4.87 4.73 -3.89
C VAL A 6 3.88 5.83 -3.52
N LYS A 7 4.11 7.09 -3.95
CA LYS A 7 3.18 8.21 -3.69
C LYS A 7 1.77 7.88 -4.17
N ALA A 8 1.63 7.40 -5.41
CA ALA A 8 0.32 7.06 -5.97
C ALA A 8 -0.35 5.89 -5.25
N SER A 9 0.42 4.88 -4.84
CA SER A 9 -0.07 3.73 -4.08
C SER A 9 -0.47 4.09 -2.66
N ALA A 10 0.40 4.83 -1.95
CA ALA A 10 0.20 5.13 -0.54
C ALA A 10 -0.96 6.10 -0.31
N PHE A 11 -1.06 7.13 -1.15
CA PHE A 11 -1.93 8.27 -0.86
C PHE A 11 -3.14 8.40 -1.79
N GLY A 12 -3.19 7.68 -2.89
CA GLY A 12 -4.40 7.64 -3.74
C GLY A 12 -5.61 7.17 -2.93
N LEU A 13 -6.76 7.84 -3.07
CA LEU A 13 -7.97 7.66 -2.24
C LEU A 13 -7.69 7.78 -0.73
N GLN A 14 -6.77 8.67 -0.34
CA GLN A 14 -6.35 8.90 1.05
C GLN A 14 -5.82 7.63 1.77
N GLY A 15 -5.16 6.74 1.02
CA GLY A 15 -4.70 5.45 1.54
C GLY A 15 -5.82 4.48 1.94
N GLN A 16 -7.07 4.84 1.71
CA GLN A 16 -8.25 4.04 2.06
C GLN A 16 -8.58 3.04 0.95
N LYS A 17 -7.62 2.16 0.68
CA LYS A 17 -7.69 1.07 -0.31
C LYS A 17 -7.05 -0.17 0.26
N CYS A 18 -7.60 -1.34 -0.04
CA CYS A 18 -7.02 -2.64 0.34
C CYS A 18 -5.61 -2.87 -0.26
N SER A 19 -5.28 -2.20 -1.36
CA SER A 19 -3.98 -2.28 -2.04
C SER A 19 -3.12 -1.04 -1.84
N ALA A 20 -3.41 -0.19 -0.84
CA ALA A 20 -2.56 0.96 -0.55
C ALA A 20 -1.19 0.52 -0.01
N CYS A 21 -0.16 1.28 -0.39
CA CYS A 21 1.20 1.05 0.08
C CYS A 21 1.39 1.66 1.47
N SER A 22 1.17 0.86 2.52
CA SER A 22 1.33 1.30 3.92
C SER A 22 2.79 1.23 4.39
N ARG A 23 3.65 0.48 3.70
CA ARG A 23 5.05 0.24 4.09
C ARG A 23 5.94 0.13 2.86
N VAL A 24 7.13 0.67 2.97
CA VAL A 24 8.15 0.69 1.92
C VAL A 24 9.47 0.26 2.50
N TYR A 25 10.05 -0.80 1.96
CA TYR A 25 11.39 -1.25 2.34
C TYR A 25 12.40 -0.72 1.32
N VAL A 26 13.38 0.02 1.79
CA VAL A 26 14.35 0.72 0.94
C VAL A 26 15.76 0.26 1.29
N GLU A 27 16.52 -0.14 0.28
CA GLU A 27 17.92 -0.49 0.45
C GLU A 27 18.74 0.73 0.89
N GLY A 28 19.66 0.49 1.81
CA GLY A 28 20.44 1.56 2.44
C GLY A 28 21.21 2.45 1.46
N SER A 29 21.63 1.91 0.31
CA SER A 29 22.38 2.64 -0.72
C SER A 29 21.58 3.76 -1.40
N VAL A 30 20.24 3.64 -1.46
CA VAL A 30 19.34 4.61 -2.12
C VAL A 30 18.36 5.27 -1.14
N LEU A 31 18.44 4.95 0.15
CA LEU A 31 17.48 5.37 1.16
C LEU A 31 17.34 6.90 1.24
N GLU A 32 18.44 7.62 1.32
CA GLU A 32 18.43 9.07 1.50
C GLU A 32 17.79 9.78 0.29
N GLU A 33 18.24 9.44 -0.92
CA GLU A 33 17.71 10.01 -2.17
C GLU A 33 16.22 9.69 -2.34
N PHE A 34 15.83 8.42 -2.09
CA PHE A 34 14.45 7.99 -2.19
C PHE A 34 13.56 8.73 -1.19
N THR A 35 13.99 8.79 0.07
CA THR A 35 13.22 9.43 1.16
C THR A 35 13.02 10.91 0.90
N GLN A 36 14.08 11.64 0.54
CA GLN A 36 14.00 13.05 0.20
C GLN A 36 13.02 13.31 -0.95
N ALA A 37 13.12 12.53 -2.03
CA ALA A 37 12.24 12.67 -3.19
C ALA A 37 10.77 12.31 -2.86
N LEU A 38 10.54 11.32 -1.98
CA LEU A 38 9.19 10.96 -1.55
C LEU A 38 8.56 12.06 -0.70
N VAL A 39 9.32 12.63 0.25
CA VAL A 39 8.89 13.76 1.09
C VAL A 39 8.51 14.96 0.22
N GLU A 40 9.36 15.37 -0.71
CA GLU A 40 9.10 16.48 -1.62
C GLU A 40 7.80 16.28 -2.42
N LYS A 41 7.62 15.10 -3.00
CA LYS A 41 6.41 14.79 -3.78
C LYS A 41 5.15 14.65 -2.91
N THR A 42 5.30 14.22 -1.68
CA THR A 42 4.18 14.11 -0.75
C THR A 42 3.72 15.47 -0.26
N SER A 43 4.66 16.34 0.11
CA SER A 43 4.38 17.71 0.55
C SER A 43 3.73 18.58 -0.54
N SER A 44 3.96 18.24 -1.82
CA SER A 44 3.38 18.96 -2.98
C SER A 44 1.98 18.50 -3.38
N VAL A 45 1.37 17.57 -2.63
CA VAL A 45 0.02 17.07 -2.93
C VAL A 45 -1.02 18.16 -2.73
N SER A 46 -1.87 18.39 -3.75
CA SER A 46 -3.00 19.32 -3.62
C SER A 46 -4.12 18.69 -2.79
N ILE A 47 -4.44 19.30 -1.65
CA ILE A 47 -5.49 18.86 -0.74
C ILE A 47 -6.65 19.85 -0.78
N GLY A 48 -7.88 19.36 -0.92
CA GLY A 48 -9.03 20.24 -1.01
C GLY A 48 -10.33 19.51 -1.32
N ASN A 49 -11.27 20.24 -1.95
CA ASN A 49 -12.53 19.67 -2.36
C ASN A 49 -12.33 18.67 -3.53
N PRO A 50 -12.64 17.39 -3.34
CA PRO A 50 -12.40 16.36 -4.37
C PRO A 50 -13.27 16.52 -5.64
N LEU A 51 -14.21 17.43 -5.65
CA LEU A 51 -14.98 17.80 -6.86
C LEU A 51 -14.23 18.78 -7.77
N GLU A 52 -13.16 19.38 -7.28
CA GLU A 52 -12.31 20.28 -8.07
C GLU A 52 -11.28 19.47 -8.86
N LYS A 53 -11.11 19.82 -10.15
CA LYS A 53 -10.29 19.03 -11.09
C LYS A 53 -8.81 18.94 -10.70
N ASP A 54 -8.28 19.99 -10.08
CA ASP A 54 -6.85 20.08 -9.73
C ASP A 54 -6.56 19.62 -8.30
N VAL A 55 -7.57 19.14 -7.58
CA VAL A 55 -7.44 18.55 -6.26
C VAL A 55 -7.22 17.03 -6.38
N TRP A 56 -6.14 16.56 -5.81
CA TRP A 56 -5.79 15.14 -5.87
C TRP A 56 -6.14 14.38 -4.58
N PHE A 57 -6.25 15.08 -3.45
CA PHE A 57 -6.40 14.48 -2.14
C PHE A 57 -7.55 15.13 -1.37
N GLY A 58 -8.51 14.33 -0.94
CA GLY A 58 -9.68 14.76 -0.18
C GLY A 58 -9.59 14.38 1.31
N PRO A 59 -10.74 14.44 2.04
CA PRO A 59 -10.78 14.06 3.45
C PRO A 59 -10.77 12.54 3.64
N VAL A 60 -10.38 12.07 4.82
CA VAL A 60 -10.67 10.70 5.25
C VAL A 60 -12.16 10.54 5.56
N ILE A 61 -12.65 9.28 5.52
CA ILE A 61 -14.08 9.01 5.44
C ILE A 61 -14.89 9.38 6.68
N SER A 62 -14.28 9.44 7.86
CA SER A 62 -15.02 9.63 9.12
C SER A 62 -14.13 10.18 10.24
N GLU A 63 -14.79 10.65 11.30
CA GLU A 63 -14.11 11.03 12.55
C GLU A 63 -13.32 9.87 13.15
N ALA A 64 -13.85 8.67 13.14
CA ALA A 64 -13.14 7.48 13.60
C ALA A 64 -11.86 7.20 12.79
N ALA A 65 -11.86 7.47 11.48
CA ALA A 65 -10.66 7.39 10.65
C ALA A 65 -9.64 8.47 11.02
N TYR A 66 -10.11 9.69 11.26
CA TYR A 66 -9.28 10.79 11.75
C TYR A 66 -8.65 10.48 13.12
N GLU A 67 -9.42 9.97 14.08
CA GLU A 67 -8.90 9.63 15.41
C GLU A 67 -7.86 8.50 15.34
N ARG A 68 -8.05 7.50 14.48
CA ARG A 68 -7.02 6.46 14.24
C ARG A 68 -5.77 7.06 13.60
N TYR A 69 -5.93 8.00 12.66
CA TYR A 69 -4.78 8.69 12.05
C TYR A 69 -3.96 9.41 13.11
N ARG A 70 -4.60 10.21 13.93
CA ARG A 70 -3.97 10.97 15.02
C ARG A 70 -3.27 10.04 16.01
N ALA A 71 -3.95 8.98 16.43
CA ALA A 71 -3.38 8.00 17.36
C ALA A 71 -2.17 7.28 16.77
N ALA A 72 -2.22 6.89 15.49
CA ALA A 72 -1.10 6.22 14.82
C ALA A 72 0.12 7.12 14.67
N VAL A 73 -0.07 8.39 14.30
CA VAL A 73 1.03 9.38 14.22
C VAL A 73 1.63 9.64 15.59
N PHE A 74 0.79 9.85 16.60
CA PHE A 74 1.24 10.06 17.98
C PHE A 74 2.06 8.86 18.49
N GLN A 75 1.53 7.65 18.34
CA GLN A 75 2.20 6.43 18.79
C GLN A 75 3.53 6.22 18.07
N ALA A 76 3.59 6.47 16.76
CA ALA A 76 4.83 6.35 16.00
C ALA A 76 5.94 7.27 16.54
N VAL A 77 5.59 8.50 16.93
CA VAL A 77 6.55 9.45 17.53
C VAL A 77 6.98 9.00 18.92
N GLU A 78 6.06 8.55 19.77
CA GLU A 78 6.36 8.01 21.11
C GLU A 78 7.29 6.79 21.03
N ASP A 79 7.16 5.97 19.99
CA ASP A 79 7.99 4.79 19.75
C ASP A 79 9.33 5.11 19.04
N GLY A 80 9.64 6.39 18.88
CA GLY A 80 10.92 6.89 18.35
C GLY A 80 10.96 7.09 16.83
N GLY A 81 9.84 6.96 16.13
CA GLY A 81 9.73 7.29 14.72
C GLY A 81 9.78 8.79 14.46
N GLN A 82 10.13 9.16 13.25
CA GLN A 82 10.20 10.53 12.77
C GLN A 82 9.14 10.77 11.69
N VAL A 83 8.27 11.75 11.89
CA VAL A 83 7.37 12.24 10.85
C VAL A 83 8.16 13.14 9.91
N LEU A 84 8.41 12.65 8.70
CA LEU A 84 9.21 13.38 7.70
C LEU A 84 8.39 14.43 6.95
N THR A 85 7.09 14.17 6.78
CA THR A 85 6.11 15.13 6.23
C THR A 85 4.71 14.70 6.65
N GLY A 86 3.79 15.65 6.72
CA GLY A 86 2.42 15.42 7.17
C GLY A 86 2.31 15.34 8.70
N GLY A 87 1.37 14.53 9.16
CA GLY A 87 1.12 14.27 10.58
C GLY A 87 0.00 15.11 11.19
N GLU A 88 -0.46 16.15 10.50
CA GLU A 88 -1.38 17.14 11.06
C GLU A 88 -2.78 17.07 10.44
N ARG A 89 -3.75 17.59 11.18
CA ARG A 89 -5.08 17.92 10.68
C ARG A 89 -5.06 19.29 10.02
N LEU A 90 -5.68 19.40 8.87
CA LEU A 90 -5.95 20.70 8.25
C LEU A 90 -7.20 21.33 8.85
N SER A 91 -7.15 22.64 9.04
CA SER A 91 -8.26 23.43 9.61
C SER A 91 -8.39 24.78 8.90
N GLY A 92 -9.56 25.39 9.07
CA GLY A 92 -9.90 26.67 8.46
C GLY A 92 -10.64 26.54 7.14
N GLY A 93 -11.74 27.30 6.98
CA GLY A 93 -12.53 27.32 5.76
C GLY A 93 -13.10 25.96 5.37
N LEU A 94 -12.74 25.48 4.18
CA LEU A 94 -13.20 24.18 3.67
C LEU A 94 -12.86 23.02 4.62
N PHE A 95 -11.69 23.07 5.22
CA PHE A 95 -11.18 21.96 6.04
C PHE A 95 -11.98 21.72 7.33
N ASP A 96 -12.75 22.70 7.80
CA ASP A 96 -13.62 22.57 8.98
C ASP A 96 -14.87 21.72 8.68
N HIS A 97 -15.18 21.48 7.40
CA HIS A 97 -16.36 20.74 6.95
C HIS A 97 -16.07 19.26 6.65
N GLY A 98 -14.88 18.75 7.04
CA GLY A 98 -14.49 17.37 6.83
C GLY A 98 -13.31 16.97 7.69
N PHE A 99 -12.89 15.71 7.54
CA PHE A 99 -11.76 15.14 8.27
C PHE A 99 -10.51 15.16 7.37
N TYR A 100 -10.00 16.37 7.14
CA TYR A 100 -8.83 16.58 6.29
C TYR A 100 -7.56 16.39 7.11
N VAL A 101 -6.73 15.45 6.67
CA VAL A 101 -5.41 15.18 7.25
C VAL A 101 -4.36 15.21 6.15
N GLU A 102 -3.12 15.46 6.52
CA GLU A 102 -2.02 15.45 5.57
C GLU A 102 -1.58 14.02 5.23
N PRO A 103 -1.19 13.74 3.96
CA PRO A 103 -0.50 12.51 3.63
C PRO A 103 0.83 12.44 4.37
N THR A 104 1.08 11.33 5.07
CA THR A 104 2.14 11.24 6.08
C THR A 104 3.16 10.18 5.73
N VAL A 105 4.43 10.56 5.81
CA VAL A 105 5.59 9.67 5.67
C VAL A 105 6.33 9.62 7.01
N ILE A 106 6.54 8.42 7.52
CA ILE A 106 7.24 8.16 8.78
C ILE A 106 8.44 7.25 8.53
N ASP A 107 9.56 7.50 9.18
CA ASP A 107 10.71 6.60 9.23
C ASP A 107 11.25 6.41 10.65
N GLY A 108 12.40 5.75 10.78
CA GLY A 108 13.09 5.56 12.05
C GLY A 108 12.49 4.49 12.98
N LEU A 109 11.38 3.88 12.62
CA LEU A 109 10.78 2.79 13.39
C LEU A 109 11.51 1.46 13.17
N PRO A 110 11.58 0.58 14.18
CA PRO A 110 12.11 -0.77 14.01
C PRO A 110 11.22 -1.58 13.06
N LEU A 111 11.82 -2.50 12.28
CA LEU A 111 11.11 -3.26 11.23
C LEU A 111 10.02 -4.20 11.76
N ASP A 112 10.01 -4.49 13.05
CA ASP A 112 8.98 -5.27 13.74
C ASP A 112 7.88 -4.42 14.39
N HIS A 113 7.94 -3.11 14.24
CA HIS A 113 6.91 -2.19 14.74
C HIS A 113 5.53 -2.48 14.12
N GLU A 114 4.46 -2.22 14.88
CA GLU A 114 3.07 -2.53 14.49
C GLU A 114 2.67 -1.88 13.15
N LEU A 115 3.14 -0.68 12.85
CA LEU A 115 2.85 0.02 11.58
C LEU A 115 3.38 -0.70 10.34
N PHE A 116 4.34 -1.63 10.49
CA PHE A 116 4.76 -2.53 9.41
C PHE A 116 3.89 -3.80 9.28
N ARG A 117 2.95 -4.03 10.20
CA ARG A 117 2.16 -5.27 10.27
C ARG A 117 0.66 -5.06 10.19
N THR A 118 0.16 -3.94 10.73
CA THR A 118 -1.27 -3.65 10.85
C THR A 118 -1.73 -2.69 9.75
N GLU A 119 -2.85 -3.03 9.11
CA GLU A 119 -3.48 -2.15 8.13
C GLU A 119 -4.27 -1.04 8.82
N LEU A 120 -3.86 0.21 8.64
CA LEU A 120 -4.56 1.38 9.19
C LEU A 120 -5.73 1.83 8.32
N PHE A 121 -5.66 1.63 7.00
CA PHE A 121 -6.60 2.16 5.99
C PHE A 121 -6.62 3.70 5.98
N LEU A 122 -5.44 4.30 6.02
CA LEU A 122 -5.20 5.74 6.24
C LEU A 122 -4.02 6.22 5.37
N PRO A 123 -3.90 7.53 5.15
CA PRO A 123 -2.81 8.10 4.36
C PRO A 123 -1.49 8.19 5.13
N ILE A 124 -1.04 7.07 5.64
CA ILE A 124 0.24 6.92 6.34
C ILE A 124 1.05 5.85 5.63
N THR A 125 2.29 6.13 5.31
CA THR A 125 3.27 5.14 4.84
C THR A 125 4.52 5.20 5.69
N VAL A 126 5.07 4.03 6.01
CA VAL A 126 6.29 3.91 6.80
C VAL A 126 7.45 3.43 5.93
N ILE A 127 8.64 3.99 6.16
CA ILE A 127 9.87 3.60 5.46
C ILE A 127 10.70 2.74 6.39
N GLY A 128 11.06 1.54 5.94
CA GLY A 128 11.98 0.63 6.62
C GLY A 128 13.28 0.50 5.82
N LYS A 129 14.42 0.74 6.49
CA LYS A 129 15.73 0.50 5.90
C LYS A 129 16.05 -0.98 5.91
N VAL A 130 16.50 -1.51 4.77
CA VAL A 130 16.96 -2.90 4.63
C VAL A 130 18.36 -2.96 4.03
N GLY A 131 19.05 -4.07 4.26
CA GLY A 131 20.39 -4.31 3.71
C GLY A 131 20.38 -4.91 2.30
N GLY A 132 19.19 -5.28 1.78
CA GLY A 132 19.04 -5.87 0.44
C GLY A 132 17.73 -6.66 0.31
N LEU A 133 17.54 -7.28 -0.87
CA LEU A 133 16.30 -7.95 -1.25
C LEU A 133 15.88 -9.08 -0.28
N GLU A 134 16.81 -9.90 0.18
CA GLU A 134 16.47 -11.04 1.05
C GLU A 134 15.87 -10.57 2.38
N GLN A 135 16.45 -9.55 2.99
CA GLN A 135 15.88 -8.96 4.20
C GLN A 135 14.53 -8.29 3.92
N ALA A 136 14.41 -7.60 2.77
CA ALA A 136 13.13 -7.00 2.37
C ALA A 136 12.03 -8.05 2.22
N LEU A 137 12.32 -9.19 1.59
CA LEU A 137 11.39 -10.32 1.45
C LEU A 137 11.01 -10.91 2.82
N GLU A 138 12.00 -11.13 3.68
CA GLU A 138 11.76 -11.65 5.03
C GLU A 138 10.78 -10.78 5.80
N VAL A 139 11.07 -9.48 5.94
CA VAL A 139 10.21 -8.57 6.71
C VAL A 139 8.87 -8.27 6.01
N ALA A 140 8.85 -8.24 4.67
CA ALA A 140 7.61 -8.05 3.92
C ALA A 140 6.64 -9.22 4.11
N ASN A 141 7.14 -10.42 4.28
CA ASN A 141 6.35 -11.62 4.50
C ASN A 141 5.90 -11.81 5.97
N GLN A 142 6.47 -11.06 6.92
CA GLN A 142 6.11 -11.12 8.35
C GLN A 142 4.80 -10.38 8.68
N THR A 143 3.73 -10.67 7.95
CA THR A 143 2.40 -10.09 8.16
C THR A 143 1.31 -11.13 7.89
N GLU A 144 0.14 -10.92 8.45
CA GLU A 144 -1.05 -11.71 8.17
C GLU A 144 -1.65 -11.43 6.77
N TYR A 145 -1.23 -10.35 6.13
CA TYR A 145 -1.73 -9.92 4.83
C TYR A 145 -0.83 -10.37 3.67
N GLY A 146 -1.43 -10.54 2.51
CA GLY A 146 -0.74 -10.90 1.29
C GLY A 146 -1.55 -10.54 0.05
N LEU A 147 -2.11 -9.32 -0.01
CA LEU A 147 -2.94 -8.91 -1.14
C LEU A 147 -2.09 -8.45 -2.32
N THR A 148 -1.29 -7.40 -2.12
CA THR A 148 -0.46 -6.84 -3.18
C THR A 148 0.94 -6.52 -2.70
N ALA A 149 1.92 -6.70 -3.58
CA ALA A 149 3.30 -6.28 -3.34
C ALA A 149 3.97 -5.85 -4.66
N GLY A 150 4.97 -4.99 -4.56
CA GLY A 150 5.72 -4.52 -5.73
C GLY A 150 7.18 -4.29 -5.44
N ILE A 151 7.98 -4.40 -6.49
CA ILE A 151 9.41 -4.11 -6.48
C ILE A 151 9.75 -3.04 -7.52
N PHE A 152 10.74 -2.24 -7.22
CA PHE A 152 11.44 -1.38 -8.18
C PHE A 152 12.91 -1.79 -8.19
N SER A 153 13.35 -2.39 -9.27
CA SER A 153 14.74 -2.79 -9.53
C SER A 153 15.03 -2.73 -11.03
N GLU A 154 16.28 -2.52 -11.41
CA GLU A 154 16.76 -2.62 -12.78
C GLU A 154 17.41 -4.00 -13.05
N ASP A 155 17.54 -4.83 -12.03
CA ASP A 155 18.09 -6.19 -12.13
C ASP A 155 16.96 -7.22 -12.30
N ASP A 156 16.93 -7.87 -13.45
CA ASP A 156 15.93 -8.91 -13.76
C ASP A 156 16.02 -10.11 -12.81
N ALA A 157 17.21 -10.44 -12.28
CA ALA A 157 17.37 -11.53 -11.34
C ALA A 157 16.76 -11.18 -9.97
N GLU A 158 16.90 -9.95 -9.51
CA GLU A 158 16.21 -9.46 -8.31
C GLU A 158 14.68 -9.46 -8.49
N ILE A 159 14.19 -9.01 -9.65
CA ILE A 159 12.77 -9.03 -9.96
C ILE A 159 12.22 -10.46 -9.92
N GLN A 160 12.93 -11.40 -10.55
CA GLN A 160 12.51 -12.81 -10.53
C GLN A 160 12.55 -13.38 -9.10
N ARG A 161 13.64 -13.10 -8.36
CA ARG A 161 13.77 -13.52 -6.96
C ARG A 161 12.64 -12.97 -6.09
N PHE A 162 12.23 -11.71 -6.32
CA PHE A 162 11.09 -11.11 -5.65
C PHE A 162 9.79 -11.87 -5.98
N PHE A 163 9.52 -12.14 -7.25
CA PHE A 163 8.31 -12.86 -7.66
C PHE A 163 8.23 -14.27 -7.06
N ASP A 164 9.38 -14.94 -6.92
CA ASP A 164 9.46 -16.29 -6.35
C ASP A 164 9.36 -16.30 -4.81
N GLY A 165 9.66 -15.18 -4.15
CA GLY A 165 9.80 -15.13 -2.71
C GLY A 165 8.72 -14.36 -1.95
N ILE A 166 7.99 -13.47 -2.62
CA ILE A 166 6.98 -12.64 -1.95
C ILE A 166 5.65 -13.38 -1.78
N GLU A 167 5.08 -13.33 -0.60
CA GLU A 167 3.81 -13.99 -0.25
C GLU A 167 2.61 -13.06 -0.46
N ALA A 168 2.36 -12.69 -1.72
CA ALA A 168 1.22 -11.85 -2.10
C ALA A 168 0.56 -12.36 -3.38
N GLY A 169 -0.76 -12.21 -3.48
CA GLY A 169 -1.54 -12.72 -4.60
C GLY A 169 -1.48 -11.86 -5.86
N THR A 170 -1.19 -10.57 -5.73
CA THR A 170 -1.01 -9.66 -6.88
C THR A 170 0.33 -8.95 -6.76
N VAL A 171 1.24 -9.28 -7.66
CA VAL A 171 2.62 -8.79 -7.64
C VAL A 171 2.97 -8.04 -8.92
N TYR A 172 3.88 -7.08 -8.83
CA TYR A 172 4.29 -6.28 -9.98
C TYR A 172 5.72 -5.77 -9.81
N ALA A 173 6.36 -5.46 -10.91
CA ALA A 173 7.67 -4.82 -10.95
C ALA A 173 7.62 -3.50 -11.72
N ASN A 174 8.36 -2.49 -11.26
CA ASN A 174 8.62 -1.22 -11.94
C ASN A 174 7.38 -0.42 -12.35
N ARG A 175 6.28 -0.56 -11.61
CA ARG A 175 4.99 0.02 -11.97
C ARG A 175 4.84 1.44 -11.42
N ARG A 176 5.00 2.43 -12.28
CA ARG A 176 4.92 3.86 -11.92
C ARG A 176 3.55 4.32 -11.42
N ALA A 177 2.47 3.68 -11.86
CA ALA A 177 1.11 4.03 -11.43
C ALA A 177 0.71 3.42 -10.07
N GLY A 178 1.63 2.69 -9.43
CA GLY A 178 1.39 2.02 -8.16
C GLY A 178 0.57 0.73 -8.27
N ALA A 179 0.51 0.01 -7.15
CA ALA A 179 -0.09 -1.33 -7.03
C ALA A 179 -1.56 -1.40 -7.43
N THR A 180 -2.30 -0.40 -7.04
CA THR A 180 -3.74 -0.36 -7.20
C THR A 180 -4.25 -0.50 -8.61
N ALA A 181 -3.44 -0.22 -9.59
CA ALA A 181 -3.80 -0.40 -10.98
C ALA A 181 -3.42 -1.80 -11.51
N GLY A 182 -2.98 -2.74 -10.66
CA GLY A 182 -2.63 -4.12 -11.04
C GLY A 182 -3.82 -5.01 -11.34
N ALA A 183 -4.93 -4.74 -10.69
CA ALA A 183 -6.13 -5.50 -10.88
C ALA A 183 -6.91 -5.02 -12.11
N TRP A 184 -6.85 -5.77 -13.18
CA TRP A 184 -7.75 -5.64 -14.31
C TRP A 184 -8.74 -6.80 -14.23
N PRO A 185 -9.93 -6.61 -13.61
CA PRO A 185 -10.91 -7.66 -13.41
C PRO A 185 -11.30 -8.30 -14.71
N GLY A 186 -11.05 -9.02 -15.40
CA GLY A 186 -11.31 -9.58 -16.73
C GLY A 186 -10.06 -10.09 -17.42
N VAL A 187 -8.88 -9.61 -16.98
CA VAL A 187 -7.59 -10.04 -17.52
C VAL A 187 -6.77 -10.75 -16.44
N ASN A 188 -6.59 -10.10 -15.29
CA ASN A 188 -5.82 -10.65 -14.18
C ASN A 188 -6.72 -10.95 -12.98
N PRO A 189 -6.54 -12.07 -12.28
CA PRO A 189 -7.20 -12.29 -11.02
C PRO A 189 -6.70 -11.27 -9.99
N PHE A 190 -7.60 -10.77 -9.14
CA PHE A 190 -7.27 -9.96 -7.99
C PHE A 190 -7.68 -10.72 -6.74
N GLY A 191 -6.72 -11.31 -6.07
CA GLY A 191 -6.92 -12.07 -4.85
C GLY A 191 -5.65 -12.06 -4.01
N GLY A 192 -5.83 -12.23 -2.71
CA GLY A 192 -4.74 -12.25 -1.75
C GLY A 192 -4.34 -13.66 -1.34
N TRP A 193 -3.21 -13.73 -0.70
CA TRP A 193 -2.76 -14.86 0.08
C TRP A 193 -3.00 -14.60 1.56
N LYS A 194 -2.73 -15.57 2.40
CA LYS A 194 -2.89 -15.46 3.87
C LYS A 194 -4.29 -14.96 4.26
N GLY A 195 -4.39 -14.05 5.22
CA GLY A 195 -5.65 -13.45 5.66
C GLY A 195 -6.30 -12.47 4.65
N SER A 196 -5.64 -12.17 3.52
CA SER A 196 -6.20 -11.27 2.51
C SER A 196 -7.21 -11.93 1.56
N ALA A 197 -7.44 -13.23 1.66
CA ALA A 197 -8.48 -13.93 0.91
C ALA A 197 -9.06 -15.10 1.69
N SER A 198 -10.34 -15.37 1.47
CA SER A 198 -11.04 -16.54 2.04
C SER A 198 -11.04 -17.75 1.11
N SER A 199 -10.56 -17.61 -0.12
CA SER A 199 -10.44 -18.69 -1.10
C SER A 199 -9.17 -18.52 -1.93
N SER A 200 -8.72 -19.58 -2.58
CA SER A 200 -7.55 -19.56 -3.47
C SER A 200 -7.83 -18.90 -4.84
N VAL A 201 -9.05 -18.48 -5.10
CA VAL A 201 -9.46 -17.88 -6.39
C VAL A 201 -9.81 -16.41 -6.17
N GLY A 202 -9.09 -15.53 -6.84
CA GLY A 202 -9.33 -14.09 -6.78
C GLY A 202 -10.55 -13.64 -7.58
N ALA A 203 -10.95 -12.40 -7.39
CA ALA A 203 -11.97 -11.75 -8.21
C ALA A 203 -11.44 -11.55 -9.64
N GLY A 204 -12.27 -11.79 -10.65
CA GLY A 204 -11.87 -11.70 -12.05
C GLY A 204 -10.91 -12.80 -12.50
N GLY A 205 -10.36 -12.65 -13.70
CA GLY A 205 -9.47 -13.64 -14.29
C GLY A 205 -10.20 -14.90 -14.82
N PRO A 206 -9.42 -15.85 -15.38
CA PRO A 206 -10.00 -16.98 -16.14
C PRO A 206 -10.76 -17.97 -15.26
N TYR A 207 -10.47 -18.05 -13.98
CA TYR A 207 -11.09 -19.01 -13.05
C TYR A 207 -12.24 -18.43 -12.22
N TYR A 208 -12.55 -17.15 -12.38
CA TYR A 208 -13.53 -16.48 -11.53
C TYR A 208 -14.93 -17.08 -11.62
N LEU A 209 -15.39 -17.39 -12.83
CA LEU A 209 -16.73 -17.97 -13.04
C LEU A 209 -16.88 -19.36 -12.42
N GLN A 210 -15.80 -20.13 -12.31
CA GLN A 210 -15.85 -21.48 -11.74
C GLN A 210 -16.33 -21.48 -10.29
N GLN A 211 -16.12 -20.40 -9.53
CA GLN A 211 -16.59 -20.27 -8.15
C GLN A 211 -18.12 -20.31 -8.03
N PHE A 212 -18.84 -20.01 -9.10
CA PHE A 212 -20.30 -19.97 -9.16
C PHE A 212 -20.89 -21.18 -9.88
N MET A 213 -20.05 -22.12 -10.33
CA MET A 213 -20.45 -23.30 -11.07
C MET A 213 -20.48 -24.53 -10.17
N ARG A 214 -21.21 -25.53 -10.58
CA ARG A 214 -21.23 -26.84 -9.95
C ARG A 214 -20.70 -27.88 -10.91
N GLU A 215 -19.77 -28.68 -10.47
CA GLU A 215 -19.29 -29.85 -11.22
C GLU A 215 -20.32 -30.98 -11.17
N GLN A 216 -20.56 -31.64 -12.32
CA GLN A 216 -21.42 -32.80 -12.42
C GLN A 216 -20.74 -33.90 -13.25
N SER A 217 -20.47 -35.03 -12.62
CA SER A 217 -20.04 -36.24 -13.35
C SER A 217 -21.26 -36.98 -13.96
N ARG A 218 -21.17 -37.35 -15.22
CA ARG A 218 -22.20 -38.12 -15.93
C ARG A 218 -21.55 -39.35 -16.55
N VAL A 219 -22.00 -40.53 -16.14
CA VAL A 219 -21.57 -41.82 -16.71
C VAL A 219 -22.77 -42.50 -17.35
N ARG A 220 -22.63 -42.95 -18.59
CA ARG A 220 -23.62 -43.75 -19.30
C ARG A 220 -22.96 -45.04 -19.75
N VAL A 221 -23.52 -46.17 -19.33
CA VAL A 221 -23.12 -47.52 -19.78
C VAL A 221 -24.12 -47.97 -20.83
N PHE A 222 -23.63 -48.55 -21.94
CA PHE A 222 -24.43 -49.07 -23.02
C PHE A 222 -24.43 -50.59 -23.00
#